data_3715094f6879169dbb19b42e926b181c
#
_entry.id   3715094f6879169dbb19b42e926b181c
#
_cell.length_a   1.000
_cell.length_b   1.000
_cell.length_c   1.000
_cell.angle_alpha   90.00
_cell.angle_beta   90.00
_cell.angle_gamma   90.00
#
_symmetry.space_group_name_H-M   'P 1'
#
loop_
_entity.id
_entity.type
_entity.pdbx_description
1 polymer ?
#
loop_
_entity_poly.entity_id
_entity_poly.type
_entity_poly.pdbx_seq_one_letter_code
_entity_poly.pdbx_strand_id
1 'polypeptide(L)'
;MKKYLLVAALIALSTGINAQIVAPKASPQGKIEQKIGVTDVKVEYYRPMKNNRVVFGEVVPFNEIWRTGANENTKFTCSDALVFGTDTLRAGTYALFTKPTASNWEILRGSVKLGRATT
;
A
#
# COMPACT_ATOMS: atom_id res chain seq x y z
N MET A 1 3.52 -39.59 42.56
CA MET A 1 4.20 -39.31 41.29
C MET A 1 3.24 -39.21 40.12
N LYS A 2 2.32 -40.12 39.90
CA LYS A 2 1.34 -40.03 38.76
C LYS A 2 0.45 -38.76 38.78
N LYS A 3 0.09 -38.24 39.95
CA LYS A 3 -0.72 -37.00 40.09
C LYS A 3 0.01 -35.75 39.64
N TYR A 4 1.31 -35.65 39.87
CA TYR A 4 2.13 -34.50 39.47
C TYR A 4 2.45 -34.49 37.95
N LEU A 5 2.52 -35.68 37.36
CA LEU A 5 2.67 -35.81 35.90
C LEU A 5 1.44 -35.29 35.15
N LEU A 6 0.22 -35.50 35.63
CA LEU A 6 -0.99 -34.96 35.04
C LEU A 6 -1.08 -33.45 35.15
N VAL A 7 -0.67 -32.86 36.29
CA VAL A 7 -0.64 -31.40 36.49
C VAL A 7 0.41 -30.76 35.55
N ALA A 8 1.58 -31.36 35.43
CA ALA A 8 2.62 -30.87 34.53
C ALA A 8 2.17 -30.94 33.05
N ALA A 9 1.43 -31.97 32.65
CA ALA A 9 0.88 -32.09 31.30
C ALA A 9 -0.20 -31.02 31.00
N LEU A 10 -1.05 -30.67 32.01
CA LEU A 10 -2.05 -29.60 31.86
C LEU A 10 -1.40 -28.22 31.68
N ILE A 11 -0.31 -27.96 32.41
CA ILE A 11 0.44 -26.67 32.28
C ILE A 11 1.16 -26.57 30.93
N ALA A 12 1.65 -27.67 30.38
CA ALA A 12 2.32 -27.69 29.09
C ALA A 12 1.35 -27.43 27.90
N LEU A 13 0.06 -27.73 28.07
CA LEU A 13 -0.96 -27.43 27.04
C LEU A 13 -1.42 -25.97 27.00
N SER A 14 -1.05 -25.15 28.00
CA SER A 14 -1.44 -23.73 28.07
C SER A 14 -0.48 -22.79 27.34
N THR A 15 0.56 -23.28 26.67
CA THR A 15 1.49 -22.45 25.89
C THR A 15 0.86 -21.99 24.58
N GLY A 16 0.17 -20.87 24.67
CA GLY A 16 0.21 -19.83 23.67
C GLY A 16 -0.41 -20.13 22.31
N ILE A 17 -1.73 -20.19 22.24
CA ILE A 17 -2.40 -19.86 20.96
C ILE A 17 -2.44 -18.31 20.90
N ASN A 18 -1.40 -17.70 20.34
CA ASN A 18 -1.45 -16.30 19.91
C ASN A 18 -2.27 -16.25 18.60
N ALA A 19 -3.59 -16.28 18.73
CA ALA A 19 -4.47 -15.95 17.62
C ALA A 19 -4.35 -14.45 17.33
N GLN A 20 -3.49 -14.07 16.40
CA GLN A 20 -3.45 -12.70 15.87
C GLN A 20 -4.75 -12.48 15.09
N ILE A 21 -5.69 -11.79 15.69
CA ILE A 21 -6.88 -11.31 14.98
C ILE A 21 -6.42 -10.19 14.06
N VAL A 22 -6.26 -10.48 12.77
CA VAL A 22 -6.02 -9.45 11.76
C VAL A 22 -7.36 -8.77 11.46
N ALA A 23 -7.58 -7.60 12.04
CA ALA A 23 -8.75 -6.79 11.74
C ALA A 23 -8.69 -6.29 10.29
N PRO A 24 -9.79 -6.36 9.53
CA PRO A 24 -9.84 -5.78 8.18
C PRO A 24 -9.52 -4.29 8.22
N LYS A 25 -8.69 -3.80 7.30
CA LYS A 25 -8.40 -2.37 7.17
C LYS A 25 -9.65 -1.63 6.73
N ALA A 26 -9.92 -0.47 7.32
CA ALA A 26 -11.09 0.37 7.00
C ALA A 26 -11.10 0.82 5.53
N SER A 27 -9.94 0.90 4.88
CA SER A 27 -9.80 1.14 3.45
C SER A 27 -9.31 -0.14 2.78
N PRO A 28 -10.19 -0.85 2.05
CA PRO A 28 -9.81 -2.11 1.41
C PRO A 28 -8.78 -1.89 0.30
N GLN A 29 -7.91 -2.86 0.13
CA GLN A 29 -6.91 -2.85 -0.95
C GLN A 29 -7.57 -3.13 -2.30
N GLY A 30 -7.14 -2.40 -3.32
CA GLY A 30 -7.40 -2.69 -4.72
C GLY A 30 -6.09 -3.07 -5.41
N LYS A 31 -6.20 -3.91 -6.43
CA LYS A 31 -5.10 -4.32 -7.29
C LYS A 31 -5.59 -4.38 -8.72
N ILE A 32 -4.83 -3.78 -9.63
CA ILE A 32 -5.07 -3.84 -11.07
C ILE A 32 -3.79 -4.39 -11.71
N GLU A 33 -3.94 -5.37 -12.57
CA GLU A 33 -2.86 -5.90 -13.41
C GLU A 33 -3.31 -5.81 -14.86
N GLN A 34 -2.47 -5.25 -15.71
CA GLN A 34 -2.74 -5.03 -17.12
C GLN A 34 -1.47 -5.30 -17.93
N LYS A 35 -1.62 -6.03 -19.02
CA LYS A 35 -0.57 -6.14 -20.05
C LYS A 35 -0.71 -5.01 -21.04
N ILE A 36 0.36 -4.25 -21.25
CA ILE A 36 0.45 -3.15 -22.21
C ILE A 36 1.55 -3.53 -23.21
N GLY A 37 1.17 -3.95 -24.41
CA GLY A 37 2.09 -4.58 -25.34
C GLY A 37 2.68 -5.85 -24.76
N VAL A 38 4.00 -5.88 -24.51
CA VAL A 38 4.70 -6.99 -23.85
C VAL A 38 4.94 -6.77 -22.36
N THR A 39 4.71 -5.56 -21.86
CA THR A 39 4.99 -5.14 -20.49
C THR A 39 3.83 -5.45 -19.55
N ASP A 40 4.11 -6.09 -18.44
CA ASP A 40 3.16 -6.27 -17.35
C ASP A 40 3.20 -5.05 -16.43
N VAL A 41 2.04 -4.42 -16.24
CA VAL A 41 1.86 -3.26 -15.35
C VAL A 41 0.93 -3.64 -14.22
N LYS A 42 1.30 -3.29 -12.99
CA LYS A 42 0.51 -3.53 -11.80
C LYS A 42 0.39 -2.26 -10.97
N VAL A 43 -0.81 -1.98 -10.46
CA VAL A 43 -1.08 -0.91 -9.51
C VAL A 43 -1.74 -1.51 -8.27
N GLU A 44 -1.16 -1.25 -7.10
CA GLU A 44 -1.70 -1.66 -5.80
C GLU A 44 -2.01 -0.40 -4.98
N TYR A 45 -3.23 -0.28 -4.50
CA TYR A 45 -3.70 0.92 -3.83
C TYR A 45 -4.76 0.60 -2.77
N TYR A 46 -5.02 1.54 -1.88
CA TYR A 46 -6.08 1.43 -0.88
C TYR A 46 -7.20 2.41 -1.19
N ARG A 47 -8.45 1.95 -1.06
CA ARG A 47 -9.67 2.68 -1.43
C ARG A 47 -10.35 3.28 -0.20
N PRO A 48 -10.03 4.51 0.21
CA PRO A 48 -10.75 5.19 1.28
C PRO A 48 -12.15 5.56 0.84
N MET A 49 -13.11 5.48 1.77
CA MET A 49 -14.45 5.99 1.54
C MET A 49 -14.49 7.50 1.72
N LYS A 50 -15.22 8.18 0.85
CA LYS A 50 -15.40 9.64 0.91
C LYS A 50 -16.17 10.10 2.16
N ASN A 51 -17.20 9.37 2.57
CA ASN A 51 -18.04 9.64 3.76
C ASN A 51 -18.52 11.09 3.83
N ASN A 52 -19.09 11.62 2.75
CA ASN A 52 -19.59 12.99 2.59
C ASN A 52 -18.56 14.12 2.86
N ARG A 53 -17.26 13.79 2.95
CA ARG A 53 -16.20 14.78 3.13
C ARG A 53 -15.84 15.44 1.79
N VAL A 54 -15.40 16.70 1.84
CA VAL A 54 -14.71 17.34 0.72
C VAL A 54 -13.28 16.77 0.68
N VAL A 55 -12.96 16.03 -0.37
CA VAL A 55 -11.67 15.30 -0.45
C VAL A 55 -10.57 16.26 -0.87
N PHE A 56 -10.66 16.83 -2.07
CA PHE A 56 -9.62 17.71 -2.59
C PHE A 56 -9.82 19.14 -2.10
N GLY A 57 -8.78 19.71 -1.52
CA GLY A 57 -8.78 20.99 -0.86
C GLY A 57 -8.95 20.94 0.66
N GLU A 58 -9.50 19.83 1.21
CA GLU A 58 -9.68 19.65 2.67
C GLU A 58 -8.94 18.39 3.18
N VAL A 59 -9.46 17.18 2.91
CA VAL A 59 -8.83 15.92 3.37
C VAL A 59 -7.47 15.72 2.69
N VAL A 60 -7.37 16.10 1.43
CA VAL A 60 -6.15 16.14 0.64
C VAL A 60 -5.91 17.60 0.24
N PRO A 61 -5.07 18.34 0.95
CA PRO A 61 -4.79 19.74 0.65
C PRO A 61 -4.24 19.93 -0.76
N PHE A 62 -4.59 21.04 -1.40
CA PHE A 62 -3.97 21.41 -2.68
C PHE A 62 -2.51 21.81 -2.48
N ASN A 63 -1.70 21.57 -3.49
CA ASN A 63 -0.27 21.88 -3.53
C ASN A 63 0.61 21.09 -2.53
N GLU A 64 0.05 20.06 -1.91
CA GLU A 64 0.78 19.15 -1.03
C GLU A 64 0.96 17.76 -1.65
N ILE A 65 2.05 17.09 -1.29
CA ILE A 65 2.31 15.72 -1.76
C ILE A 65 1.41 14.75 -1.01
N TRP A 66 0.65 13.98 -1.77
CA TRP A 66 -0.26 12.96 -1.28
C TRP A 66 0.17 11.56 -1.71
N ARG A 67 0.09 10.59 -0.79
CA ARG A 67 0.37 9.17 -1.07
C ARG A 67 -0.62 8.48 -2.03
N THR A 68 -1.58 9.21 -2.58
CA THR A 68 -2.55 8.75 -3.58
C THR A 68 -3.42 7.59 -3.08
N GLY A 69 -3.95 7.74 -1.88
CA GLY A 69 -4.80 6.72 -1.24
C GLY A 69 -4.79 6.79 0.27
N ALA A 70 -5.17 5.69 0.92
CA ALA A 70 -5.17 5.54 2.37
C ALA A 70 -4.19 4.42 2.80
N ASN A 71 -3.95 4.29 4.10
CA ASN A 71 -3.02 3.33 4.71
C ASN A 71 -1.60 3.46 4.13
N GLU A 72 -1.14 2.47 3.38
CA GLU A 72 0.13 2.50 2.67
C GLU A 72 -0.01 3.28 1.37
N ASN A 73 1.11 3.79 0.86
CA ASN A 73 1.10 4.50 -0.41
C ASN A 73 0.82 3.57 -1.60
N THR A 74 0.24 4.13 -2.64
CA THR A 74 0.00 3.43 -3.91
C THR A 74 1.33 2.99 -4.52
N LYS A 75 1.38 1.75 -5.03
CA LYS A 75 2.55 1.17 -5.70
C LYS A 75 2.25 0.99 -7.18
N PHE A 76 3.23 1.32 -7.99
CA PHE A 76 3.23 1.09 -9.43
C PHE A 76 4.39 0.16 -9.78
N THR A 77 4.11 -0.94 -10.46
CA THR A 77 5.13 -1.90 -10.90
C THR A 77 5.06 -2.08 -12.40
N CYS A 78 6.20 -2.10 -13.06
CA CYS A 78 6.31 -2.45 -14.48
C CYS A 78 7.43 -3.48 -14.70
N SER A 79 7.17 -4.48 -15.57
CA SER A 79 8.13 -5.53 -15.90
C SER A 79 9.25 -5.05 -16.81
N ASP A 80 9.00 -4.02 -17.61
CA ASP A 80 9.92 -3.45 -18.58
C ASP A 80 9.94 -1.93 -18.47
N ALA A 81 10.89 -1.30 -19.15
CA ALA A 81 10.98 0.14 -19.19
C ALA A 81 9.77 0.76 -19.91
N LEU A 82 9.20 1.80 -19.33
CA LEU A 82 8.09 2.57 -19.89
C LEU A 82 8.55 3.98 -20.24
N VAL A 83 8.09 4.48 -21.39
CA VAL A 83 8.35 5.84 -21.85
C VAL A 83 7.10 6.69 -21.65
N PHE A 84 7.24 7.78 -20.91
CA PHE A 84 6.20 8.78 -20.66
C PHE A 84 6.64 10.12 -21.26
N GLY A 85 6.21 10.44 -22.46
CA GLY A 85 6.67 11.61 -23.18
C GLY A 85 8.18 11.57 -23.41
N THR A 86 8.94 12.44 -22.75
CA THR A 86 10.42 12.50 -22.80
C THR A 86 11.09 11.67 -21.70
N ASP A 87 10.35 11.23 -20.69
CA ASP A 87 10.88 10.52 -19.53
C ASP A 87 10.80 9.00 -19.72
N THR A 88 11.83 8.31 -19.23
CA THR A 88 11.87 6.84 -19.19
C THR A 88 11.84 6.33 -17.78
N LEU A 89 10.87 5.50 -17.45
CA LEU A 89 10.76 4.75 -16.22
C LEU A 89 11.35 3.36 -16.43
N ARG A 90 12.40 3.01 -15.69
CA ARG A 90 12.99 1.65 -15.77
C ARG A 90 12.03 0.61 -15.19
N ALA A 91 12.21 -0.65 -15.55
CA ALA A 91 11.53 -1.78 -14.91
C ALA A 91 11.73 -1.74 -13.39
N GLY A 92 10.67 -2.00 -12.63
CA GLY A 92 10.75 -2.00 -11.17
C GLY A 92 9.43 -1.64 -10.49
N THR A 93 9.48 -1.52 -9.16
CA THR A 93 8.36 -1.11 -8.32
C THR A 93 8.62 0.26 -7.70
N TYR A 94 7.65 1.15 -7.82
CA TYR A 94 7.73 2.54 -7.41
C TYR A 94 6.61 2.89 -6.45
N ALA A 95 6.91 3.74 -5.47
CA ALA A 95 5.89 4.45 -4.73
C ALA A 95 5.33 5.57 -5.61
N LEU A 96 4.02 5.60 -5.77
CA LEU A 96 3.31 6.64 -6.50
C LEU A 96 2.81 7.70 -5.53
N PHE A 97 3.20 8.95 -5.78
CA PHE A 97 2.68 10.12 -5.10
C PHE A 97 2.06 11.06 -6.11
N THR A 98 1.12 11.84 -5.66
CA THR A 98 0.53 12.91 -6.46
C THR A 98 0.50 14.20 -5.69
N LYS A 99 0.55 15.31 -6.40
CA LYS A 99 0.36 16.64 -5.84
C LYS A 99 -0.79 17.31 -6.60
N PRO A 100 -2.01 17.25 -6.04
CA PRO A 100 -3.15 17.89 -6.67
C PRO A 100 -3.05 19.41 -6.53
N THR A 101 -3.43 20.11 -7.57
CA THR A 101 -3.67 21.55 -7.56
C THR A 101 -5.12 21.84 -7.91
N ALA A 102 -5.54 23.08 -7.88
CA ALA A 102 -6.92 23.45 -8.26
C ALA A 102 -7.23 23.18 -9.76
N SER A 103 -6.22 23.13 -10.63
CA SER A 103 -6.37 23.01 -12.09
C SER A 103 -5.73 21.76 -12.70
N ASN A 104 -4.70 21.21 -12.07
CA ASN A 104 -3.94 20.07 -12.60
C ASN A 104 -3.36 19.20 -11.48
N TRP A 105 -2.74 18.07 -11.88
CA TRP A 105 -2.10 17.14 -10.97
C TRP A 105 -0.68 16.86 -11.43
N GLU A 106 0.25 16.89 -10.50
CA GLU A 106 1.61 16.39 -10.72
C GLU A 106 1.70 14.94 -10.22
N ILE A 107 2.32 14.07 -11.01
CA ILE A 107 2.58 12.68 -10.65
C ILE A 107 4.06 12.56 -10.29
N LEU A 108 4.33 12.11 -9.07
CA LEU A 108 5.66 11.97 -8.52
C LEU A 108 5.94 10.48 -8.27
N ARG A 109 7.15 10.05 -8.57
CA ARG A 109 7.61 8.68 -8.31
C ARG A 109 8.74 8.67 -7.29
N GLY A 110 8.66 7.78 -6.30
CA GLY A 110 9.78 7.44 -5.42
C GLY A 110 10.26 6.02 -5.72
N SER A 111 11.57 5.75 -5.64
CA SER A 111 12.05 4.38 -5.65
C SER A 111 11.68 3.72 -4.33
N VAL A 112 10.93 2.61 -4.38
CA VAL A 112 10.65 1.82 -3.19
C VAL A 112 11.87 0.97 -2.88
N LYS A 113 12.74 1.46 -1.98
CA LYS A 113 13.50 0.53 -1.15
C LYS A 113 12.56 0.08 -0.04
N LEU A 114 12.39 -1.24 0.10
CA LEU A 114 11.63 -1.83 1.22
C LEU A 114 12.02 -1.12 2.53
N GLY A 115 11.12 -0.30 3.09
CA GLY A 115 11.25 0.24 4.42
C GLY A 115 11.13 1.74 4.60
N ARG A 116 11.38 2.62 3.61
CA ARG A 116 11.16 4.07 3.73
C ARG A 116 11.08 4.75 2.35
N ALA A 117 10.01 5.52 2.13
CA ALA A 117 10.02 6.52 1.07
C ALA A 117 10.99 7.64 1.51
N THR A 118 12.13 7.75 0.85
CA THR A 118 12.96 8.96 0.93
C THR A 118 12.60 9.84 -0.25
N THR A 119 12.14 11.04 0.06
CA THR A 119 12.02 12.17 -0.88
C THR A 119 13.36 12.48 -1.53
#